data_fa52f5bdd5a2481ceda67bba186f0c74
#
_entry.id   fa52f5bdd5a2481ceda67bba186f0c74
#
_cell.length_a   1.000
_cell.length_b   1.000
_cell.length_c   1.000
_cell.angle_alpha   90.00
_cell.angle_beta   90.00
_cell.angle_gamma   90.00
#
_symmetry.space_group_name_H-M   'P 1'
#
loop_
_entity.id
_entity.type
_entity.pdbx_description
1 polymer ?
#
loop_
_entity_poly.entity_id
_entity_poly.type
_entity_poly.pdbx_seq_one_letter_code
_entity_poly.pdbx_strand_id
1 'polypeptide(L)'
;RMPCSNCRELAVLEEAFNAMADHLDAAFEETYQKGIALRESESRLLAAQINPHFVFNVLETIHMRCVEAGLKDLSRMVTDLAQLLRGNMGAGGGSQKITFAQELDYVRYYMDLQQSRFGAANLHFSVDYEDEDILHCLVPRLTIQPLVENAVVHGLEPRRGLGSVMVRLWEEDSSVCVRVEDDGVGFDPAEV
;
A
#
# COMPACT_ATOMS: atom_id res chain seq x y z
N ARG A 1 63.68 9.99 33.89
CA ARG A 1 62.54 9.14 33.42
C ARG A 1 61.37 9.36 34.37
N MET A 2 60.39 10.19 33.98
CA MET A 2 59.14 10.28 34.66
C MET A 2 58.24 9.09 34.24
N PRO A 3 57.57 8.42 35.14
CA PRO A 3 56.60 7.39 34.76
C PRO A 3 55.42 8.02 34.15
N CYS A 4 55.01 7.56 32.94
CA CYS A 4 53.75 7.93 32.28
C CYS A 4 52.58 7.31 33.02
N SER A 5 52.14 7.93 34.12
CA SER A 5 50.88 7.57 34.79
C SER A 5 49.67 8.00 34.01
N ASN A 6 49.80 9.02 33.15
CA ASN A 6 48.69 9.56 32.34
C ASN A 6 48.19 8.64 31.22
N CYS A 7 48.95 7.68 30.71
CA CYS A 7 48.50 6.79 29.66
C CYS A 7 47.45 5.77 30.14
N ARG A 8 47.50 5.34 31.41
CA ARG A 8 46.62 4.32 31.94
C ARG A 8 45.26 4.90 32.33
N GLU A 9 45.24 6.13 32.83
CA GLU A 9 44.02 6.85 33.16
C GLU A 9 43.27 7.29 31.90
N LEU A 10 43.98 7.69 30.83
CA LEU A 10 43.36 8.00 29.53
C LEU A 10 42.78 6.76 28.87
N ALA A 11 43.42 5.60 28.95
CA ALA A 11 42.88 4.36 28.41
C ALA A 11 41.61 3.91 29.14
N VAL A 12 41.52 4.04 30.45
CA VAL A 12 40.34 3.73 31.24
C VAL A 12 39.16 4.70 30.89
N LEU A 13 39.47 5.99 30.65
CA LEU A 13 38.50 6.98 30.28
C LEU A 13 37.96 6.70 28.85
N GLU A 14 38.80 6.32 27.92
CA GLU A 14 38.47 5.95 26.56
C GLU A 14 37.58 4.68 26.54
N GLU A 15 37.95 3.64 27.30
CA GLU A 15 37.08 2.46 27.45
C GLU A 15 35.73 2.78 28.05
N ALA A 16 35.66 3.60 29.09
CA ALA A 16 34.41 4.01 29.70
C ALA A 16 33.53 4.85 28.76
N PHE A 17 34.16 5.73 27.96
CA PHE A 17 33.42 6.54 26.97
C PHE A 17 32.89 5.68 25.82
N ASN A 18 33.69 4.75 25.29
CA ASN A 18 33.24 3.83 24.25
C ASN A 18 32.11 2.92 24.74
N ALA A 19 32.25 2.37 25.95
CA ALA A 19 31.16 1.57 26.54
C ALA A 19 29.89 2.37 26.74
N MET A 20 30.00 3.66 27.13
CA MET A 20 28.80 4.53 27.26
C MET A 20 28.20 4.84 25.88
N ALA A 21 28.99 5.06 24.85
CA ALA A 21 28.51 5.26 23.48
C ALA A 21 27.76 4.02 22.96
N ASP A 22 28.37 2.82 23.13
CA ASP A 22 27.75 1.57 22.72
C ASP A 22 26.42 1.31 23.47
N HIS A 23 26.34 1.62 24.77
CA HIS A 23 25.13 1.55 25.54
C HIS A 23 24.07 2.55 25.08
N LEU A 24 24.48 3.74 24.69
CA LEU A 24 23.59 4.78 24.19
C LEU A 24 22.99 4.35 22.83
N ASP A 25 23.81 3.87 21.91
CA ASP A 25 23.36 3.38 20.61
C ASP A 25 22.40 2.20 20.75
N ALA A 26 22.70 1.25 21.64
CA ALA A 26 21.80 0.12 21.92
C ALA A 26 20.46 0.58 22.52
N ALA A 27 20.47 1.55 23.45
CA ALA A 27 19.24 2.10 24.03
C ALA A 27 18.41 2.91 23.03
N PHE A 28 19.07 3.63 22.10
CA PHE A 28 18.39 4.33 21.00
C PHE A 28 17.72 3.33 20.06
N GLU A 29 18.42 2.30 19.64
CA GLU A 29 17.87 1.27 18.75
C GLU A 29 16.68 0.55 19.40
N GLU A 30 16.83 0.15 20.68
CA GLU A 30 15.72 -0.48 21.42
C GLU A 30 14.49 0.43 21.52
N THR A 31 14.70 1.72 21.81
CA THR A 31 13.60 2.69 21.94
C THR A 31 12.93 2.93 20.58
N TYR A 32 13.70 3.01 19.50
CA TYR A 32 13.20 3.16 18.13
C TYR A 32 12.35 1.98 17.71
N GLN A 33 12.84 0.75 17.93
CA GLN A 33 12.10 -0.48 17.61
C GLN A 33 10.81 -0.60 18.43
N LYS A 34 10.85 -0.25 19.71
CA LYS A 34 9.63 -0.21 20.56
C LYS A 34 8.62 0.84 20.04
N GLY A 35 9.11 1.99 19.58
CA GLY A 35 8.26 3.04 19.02
C GLY A 35 7.54 2.59 17.74
N ILE A 36 8.24 1.86 16.85
CA ILE A 36 7.67 1.28 15.65
C ILE A 36 6.60 0.24 16.02
N ALA A 37 6.95 -0.72 16.89
CA ALA A 37 6.04 -1.78 17.32
C ALA A 37 4.77 -1.23 18.00
N LEU A 38 4.89 -0.16 18.77
CA LEU A 38 3.75 0.50 19.40
C LEU A 38 2.82 1.13 18.34
N ARG A 39 3.36 1.87 17.39
CA ARG A 39 2.59 2.48 16.29
C ARG A 39 1.88 1.43 15.43
N GLU A 40 2.55 0.33 15.13
CA GLU A 40 1.93 -0.78 14.41
C GLU A 40 0.79 -1.41 15.22
N SER A 41 0.97 -1.58 16.54
CA SER A 41 -0.07 -2.10 17.43
C SER A 41 -1.26 -1.17 17.52
N GLU A 42 -1.04 0.14 17.67
CA GLU A 42 -2.12 1.15 17.67
C GLU A 42 -2.87 1.17 16.34
N SER A 43 -2.16 1.12 15.21
CA SER A 43 -2.78 1.05 13.89
C SER A 43 -3.63 -0.21 13.71
N ARG A 44 -3.15 -1.37 14.18
CA ARG A 44 -3.92 -2.62 14.17
C ARG A 44 -5.16 -2.55 15.07
N LEU A 45 -5.06 -1.92 16.25
CA LEU A 45 -6.19 -1.73 17.15
C LEU A 45 -7.26 -0.82 16.54
N LEU A 46 -6.86 0.27 15.88
CA LEU A 46 -7.77 1.16 15.18
C LEU A 46 -8.46 0.46 14.01
N ALA A 47 -7.72 -0.31 13.23
CA ALA A 47 -8.27 -1.11 12.13
C ALA A 47 -9.23 -2.21 12.63
N ALA A 48 -8.97 -2.80 13.80
CA ALA A 48 -9.83 -3.82 14.43
C ALA A 48 -11.13 -3.24 15.00
N GLN A 49 -11.23 -1.92 15.24
CA GLN A 49 -12.49 -1.30 15.69
C GLN A 49 -13.58 -1.33 14.60
N ILE A 50 -13.21 -1.39 13.35
CA ILE A 50 -14.15 -1.72 12.27
C ILE A 50 -14.22 -3.24 12.24
N ASN A 51 -15.32 -3.83 12.71
CA ASN A 51 -15.51 -5.27 12.62
C ASN A 51 -15.62 -5.72 11.14
N PRO A 52 -14.56 -6.31 10.56
CA PRO A 52 -14.58 -6.64 9.13
C PRO A 52 -15.70 -7.62 8.78
N HIS A 53 -15.97 -8.55 9.67
CA HIS A 53 -17.04 -9.54 9.50
C HIS A 53 -18.42 -8.89 9.43
N PHE A 54 -18.67 -7.86 10.24
CA PHE A 54 -19.95 -7.12 10.16
C PHE A 54 -20.08 -6.41 8.79
N VAL A 55 -19.02 -5.74 8.33
CA VAL A 55 -19.04 -5.07 7.02
C VAL A 55 -19.31 -6.07 5.89
N PHE A 56 -18.62 -7.21 5.88
CA PHE A 56 -18.82 -8.23 4.85
C PHE A 56 -20.21 -8.83 4.90
N ASN A 57 -20.78 -9.08 6.07
CA ASN A 57 -22.16 -9.59 6.19
C ASN A 57 -23.21 -8.59 5.67
N VAL A 58 -22.99 -7.29 5.89
CA VAL A 58 -23.87 -6.24 5.34
C VAL A 58 -23.76 -6.20 3.81
N LEU A 59 -22.53 -6.21 3.26
CA LEU A 59 -22.33 -6.22 1.82
C LEU A 59 -22.93 -7.46 1.16
N GLU A 60 -22.76 -8.64 1.76
CA GLU A 60 -23.40 -9.89 1.29
C GLU A 60 -24.93 -9.77 1.26
N THR A 61 -25.52 -9.21 2.33
CA THR A 61 -26.96 -8.98 2.38
C THR A 61 -27.44 -8.04 1.28
N ILE A 62 -26.69 -6.94 1.02
CA ILE A 62 -26.99 -6.01 -0.08
C ILE A 62 -26.86 -6.72 -1.43
N HIS A 63 -25.80 -7.47 -1.64
CA HIS A 63 -25.58 -8.26 -2.85
C HIS A 63 -26.76 -9.19 -3.14
N MET A 64 -27.19 -9.98 -2.14
CA MET A 64 -28.32 -10.89 -2.29
C MET A 64 -29.63 -10.13 -2.66
N ARG A 65 -29.89 -8.99 -2.04
CA ARG A 65 -31.03 -8.13 -2.38
C ARG A 65 -30.98 -7.59 -3.81
N CYS A 66 -29.76 -7.20 -4.27
CA CYS A 66 -29.57 -6.77 -5.66
C CYS A 66 -29.84 -7.90 -6.65
N VAL A 67 -29.38 -9.13 -6.34
CA VAL A 67 -29.63 -10.31 -7.15
C VAL A 67 -31.15 -10.62 -7.23
N GLU A 68 -31.85 -10.65 -6.08
CA GLU A 68 -33.28 -10.85 -6.01
C GLU A 68 -34.09 -9.82 -6.82
N ALA A 69 -33.61 -8.56 -6.80
CA ALA A 69 -34.24 -7.47 -7.55
C ALA A 69 -33.79 -7.40 -9.02
N GLY A 70 -32.91 -8.27 -9.50
CA GLY A 70 -32.38 -8.29 -10.86
C GLY A 70 -31.44 -7.12 -11.19
N LEU A 71 -30.92 -6.42 -10.18
CA LEU A 71 -30.04 -5.26 -10.30
C LEU A 71 -28.58 -5.70 -10.48
N LYS A 72 -28.24 -6.23 -11.66
CA LYS A 72 -26.94 -6.88 -11.94
C LYS A 72 -25.75 -5.94 -11.76
N ASP A 73 -25.85 -4.70 -12.23
CA ASP A 73 -24.77 -3.73 -12.14
C ASP A 73 -24.49 -3.34 -10.69
N LEU A 74 -25.50 -3.12 -9.89
CA LEU A 74 -25.35 -2.82 -8.46
C LEU A 74 -24.82 -4.02 -7.68
N SER A 75 -25.28 -5.24 -8.01
CA SER A 75 -24.77 -6.48 -7.45
C SER A 75 -23.26 -6.63 -7.69
N ARG A 76 -22.78 -6.32 -8.91
CA ARG A 76 -21.37 -6.33 -9.27
C ARG A 76 -20.58 -5.28 -8.47
N MET A 77 -21.05 -4.04 -8.41
CA MET A 77 -20.39 -2.99 -7.61
C MET A 77 -20.23 -3.37 -6.14
N VAL A 78 -21.24 -4.00 -5.53
CA VAL A 78 -21.17 -4.47 -4.14
C VAL A 78 -20.12 -5.57 -3.99
N THR A 79 -20.01 -6.46 -4.98
CA THR A 79 -19.00 -7.54 -4.98
C THR A 79 -17.60 -6.96 -5.12
N ASP A 80 -17.38 -6.04 -6.04
CA ASP A 80 -16.07 -5.39 -6.27
C ASP A 80 -15.63 -4.62 -5.01
N LEU A 81 -16.56 -3.90 -4.36
CA LEU A 81 -16.30 -3.22 -3.09
C LEU A 81 -15.92 -4.20 -1.98
N ALA A 82 -16.61 -5.34 -1.87
CA ALA A 82 -16.29 -6.37 -0.88
C ALA A 82 -14.90 -6.96 -1.11
N GLN A 83 -14.49 -7.19 -2.38
CA GLN A 83 -13.17 -7.70 -2.72
C GLN A 83 -12.07 -6.67 -2.41
N LEU A 84 -12.29 -5.40 -2.76
CA LEU A 84 -11.37 -4.31 -2.47
C LEU A 84 -11.15 -4.15 -0.96
N LEU A 85 -12.22 -4.12 -0.17
CA LEU A 85 -12.14 -4.06 1.29
C LEU A 85 -11.43 -5.29 1.89
N ARG A 86 -11.64 -6.47 1.34
CA ARG A 86 -10.96 -7.70 1.78
C ARG A 86 -9.46 -7.63 1.53
N GLY A 87 -9.06 -7.07 0.39
CA GLY A 87 -7.67 -6.79 0.06
C GLY A 87 -7.03 -5.82 1.05
N ASN A 88 -7.70 -4.71 1.33
CA ASN A 88 -7.18 -3.62 2.17
C ASN A 88 -7.17 -3.96 3.67
N MET A 89 -8.21 -4.65 4.17
CA MET A 89 -8.33 -5.00 5.60
C MET A 89 -7.41 -6.16 6.02
N GLY A 90 -6.73 -6.84 5.08
CA GLY A 90 -5.81 -7.93 5.31
C GLY A 90 -6.36 -8.92 6.33
N ALA A 91 -7.03 -9.98 5.91
CA ALA A 91 -7.54 -11.00 6.83
C ALA A 91 -6.43 -11.40 7.83
N GLY A 92 -6.55 -10.95 9.07
CA GLY A 92 -5.71 -11.13 10.23
C GLY A 92 -4.43 -11.94 10.05
N GLY A 93 -3.27 -11.28 9.91
CA GLY A 93 -1.95 -11.93 10.02
C GLY A 93 -1.40 -12.60 8.76
N GLY A 94 -2.01 -12.38 7.58
CA GLY A 94 -1.49 -12.88 6.33
C GLY A 94 -0.20 -12.17 5.88
N SER A 95 0.53 -12.80 4.96
CA SER A 95 1.76 -12.26 4.36
C SER A 95 1.61 -10.79 3.95
N GLN A 96 2.57 -9.96 4.35
CA GLN A 96 2.66 -8.56 3.88
C GLN A 96 2.91 -8.46 2.37
N LYS A 97 3.28 -9.58 1.73
CA LYS A 97 3.53 -9.65 0.29
C LYS A 97 2.45 -10.50 -0.40
N ILE A 98 2.06 -10.05 -1.57
CA ILE A 98 1.13 -10.71 -2.49
C ILE A 98 1.76 -10.77 -3.88
N THR A 99 1.18 -11.50 -4.81
CA THR A 99 1.64 -11.50 -6.20
C THR A 99 1.20 -10.23 -6.92
N PHE A 100 1.92 -9.84 -7.98
CA PHE A 100 1.46 -8.75 -8.85
C PHE A 100 0.08 -9.03 -9.45
N ALA A 101 -0.23 -10.28 -9.79
CA ALA A 101 -1.57 -10.65 -10.24
C ALA A 101 -2.65 -10.25 -9.23
N GLN A 102 -2.45 -10.57 -7.95
CA GLN A 102 -3.38 -10.20 -6.87
C GLN A 102 -3.48 -8.69 -6.66
N GLU A 103 -2.36 -7.97 -6.73
CA GLU A 103 -2.35 -6.50 -6.62
C GLU A 103 -3.12 -5.85 -7.78
N LEU A 104 -2.92 -6.36 -9.00
CA LEU A 104 -3.66 -5.90 -10.19
C LEU A 104 -5.16 -6.22 -10.12
N ASP A 105 -5.56 -7.33 -9.51
CA ASP A 105 -6.98 -7.63 -9.30
C ASP A 105 -7.64 -6.60 -8.37
N TYR A 106 -6.96 -6.17 -7.29
CA TYR A 106 -7.48 -5.10 -6.44
C TYR A 106 -7.58 -3.76 -7.18
N VAL A 107 -6.59 -3.45 -8.02
CA VAL A 107 -6.64 -2.26 -8.90
C VAL A 107 -7.83 -2.35 -9.87
N ARG A 108 -8.10 -3.52 -10.46
CA ARG A 108 -9.27 -3.71 -11.34
C ARG A 108 -10.57 -3.50 -10.61
N TYR A 109 -10.76 -4.05 -9.40
CA TYR A 109 -11.96 -3.81 -8.60
C TYR A 109 -12.17 -2.33 -8.30
N TYR A 110 -11.09 -1.61 -7.97
CA TYR A 110 -11.14 -0.17 -7.77
C TYR A 110 -11.57 0.57 -9.04
N MET A 111 -10.97 0.24 -10.18
CA MET A 111 -11.28 0.88 -11.46
C MET A 111 -12.71 0.57 -11.94
N ASP A 112 -13.22 -0.64 -11.74
CA ASP A 112 -14.60 -1.01 -12.05
C ASP A 112 -15.61 -0.16 -11.24
N LEU A 113 -15.32 0.10 -9.97
CA LEU A 113 -16.10 1.01 -9.13
C LEU A 113 -16.05 2.45 -9.66
N GLN A 114 -14.88 2.96 -10.04
CA GLN A 114 -14.74 4.30 -10.60
C GLN A 114 -15.41 4.43 -11.98
N GLN A 115 -15.33 3.42 -12.82
CA GLN A 115 -16.04 3.37 -14.09
C GLN A 115 -17.56 3.37 -13.90
N SER A 116 -18.06 2.71 -12.86
CA SER A 116 -19.48 2.76 -12.50
C SER A 116 -19.91 4.16 -12.05
N ARG A 117 -19.01 4.93 -11.42
CA ARG A 117 -19.26 6.30 -10.95
C ARG A 117 -19.19 7.34 -12.08
N PHE A 118 -18.16 7.27 -12.93
CA PHE A 118 -17.90 8.26 -13.98
C PHE A 118 -18.47 7.87 -15.35
N GLY A 119 -18.86 6.62 -15.52
CA GLY A 119 -19.27 6.03 -16.78
C GLY A 119 -18.11 5.31 -17.50
N ALA A 120 -18.34 4.08 -17.91
CA ALA A 120 -17.33 3.25 -18.56
C ALA A 120 -16.81 3.85 -19.90
N ALA A 121 -17.60 4.71 -20.54
CA ALA A 121 -17.19 5.41 -21.75
C ALA A 121 -16.20 6.58 -21.47
N ASN A 122 -16.15 7.06 -20.25
CA ASN A 122 -15.38 8.23 -19.87
C ASN A 122 -14.02 7.85 -19.26
N LEU A 123 -13.98 6.77 -18.48
CA LEU A 123 -12.78 6.33 -17.76
C LEU A 123 -12.25 5.03 -18.38
N HIS A 124 -11.06 5.10 -18.98
CA HIS A 124 -10.40 3.94 -19.56
C HIS A 124 -9.30 3.44 -18.64
N PHE A 125 -9.23 2.13 -18.47
CA PHE A 125 -8.18 1.48 -17.71
C PHE A 125 -7.54 0.37 -18.52
N SER A 126 -6.22 0.33 -18.53
CA SER A 126 -5.45 -0.72 -19.20
C SER A 126 -4.26 -1.17 -18.36
N VAL A 127 -3.92 -2.45 -18.50
CA VAL A 127 -2.73 -3.04 -17.89
C VAL A 127 -1.92 -3.68 -19.01
N ASP A 128 -0.64 -3.35 -19.06
CA ASP A 128 0.34 -3.91 -19.99
C ASP A 128 1.48 -4.54 -19.16
N TYR A 129 1.93 -5.73 -19.53
CA TYR A 129 3.07 -6.38 -18.90
C TYR A 129 3.88 -7.14 -19.96
N GLU A 130 5.20 -7.13 -19.77
CA GLU A 130 6.14 -7.68 -20.75
C GLU A 130 6.10 -9.22 -20.79
N ASP A 131 5.95 -9.86 -19.62
CA ASP A 131 5.90 -11.31 -19.47
C ASP A 131 4.90 -11.71 -18.36
N GLU A 132 4.22 -12.84 -18.54
CA GLU A 132 3.30 -13.41 -17.53
C GLU A 132 4.02 -13.83 -16.24
N ASP A 133 5.31 -14.15 -16.30
CA ASP A 133 6.09 -14.54 -15.13
C ASP A 133 6.19 -13.39 -14.10
N ILE A 134 6.14 -12.13 -14.55
CA ILE A 134 6.08 -10.94 -13.69
C ILE A 134 4.88 -11.01 -12.74
N LEU A 135 3.75 -11.53 -13.19
CA LEU A 135 2.53 -11.61 -12.40
C LEU A 135 2.67 -12.52 -11.17
N HIS A 136 3.61 -13.46 -11.19
CA HIS A 136 3.90 -14.37 -10.08
C HIS A 136 4.92 -13.81 -9.08
N CYS A 137 5.62 -12.72 -9.40
CA CYS A 137 6.54 -12.05 -8.49
C CYS A 137 5.80 -11.47 -7.29
N LEU A 138 6.47 -11.49 -6.12
CA LEU A 138 5.92 -11.01 -4.87
C LEU A 138 6.21 -9.52 -4.66
N VAL A 139 5.18 -8.76 -4.35
CA VAL A 139 5.22 -7.32 -4.07
C VAL A 139 4.57 -7.03 -2.70
N PRO A 140 4.99 -6.00 -1.98
CA PRO A 140 4.23 -5.53 -0.82
C PRO A 140 2.81 -5.16 -1.23
N ARG A 141 1.83 -5.42 -0.36
CA ARG A 141 0.45 -4.96 -0.58
C ARG A 141 0.40 -3.45 -0.69
N LEU A 142 -0.57 -2.94 -1.43
CA LEU A 142 -0.79 -1.49 -1.62
C LEU A 142 0.41 -0.80 -2.28
N THR A 143 1.10 -1.48 -3.20
CA THR A 143 2.19 -0.89 -3.99
C THR A 143 1.63 -0.16 -5.23
N ILE A 144 0.72 -0.77 -5.98
CA ILE A 144 0.16 -0.20 -7.22
C ILE A 144 -1.11 0.58 -6.93
N GLN A 145 -1.99 0.05 -6.08
CA GLN A 145 -3.30 0.63 -5.82
C GLN A 145 -3.25 2.11 -5.43
N PRO A 146 -2.40 2.59 -4.49
CA PRO A 146 -2.34 4.01 -4.14
C PRO A 146 -1.90 4.91 -5.29
N LEU A 147 -1.05 4.41 -6.20
CA LEU A 147 -0.63 5.16 -7.39
C LEU A 147 -1.81 5.36 -8.35
N VAL A 148 -2.60 4.31 -8.58
CA VAL A 148 -3.80 4.38 -9.40
C VAL A 148 -4.89 5.25 -8.74
N GLU A 149 -5.05 5.16 -7.42
CA GLU A 149 -5.95 6.04 -6.67
C GLU A 149 -5.56 7.52 -6.85
N ASN A 150 -4.27 7.84 -6.74
CA ASN A 150 -3.77 9.20 -6.97
C ASN A 150 -4.03 9.68 -8.40
N ALA A 151 -3.78 8.83 -9.40
CA ALA A 151 -4.07 9.13 -10.80
C ALA A 151 -5.56 9.47 -11.02
N VAL A 152 -6.46 8.68 -10.42
CA VAL A 152 -7.91 8.93 -10.54
C VAL A 152 -8.33 10.17 -9.75
N VAL A 153 -7.99 10.25 -8.46
CA VAL A 153 -8.48 11.31 -7.56
C VAL A 153 -7.90 12.67 -7.92
N HIS A 154 -6.59 12.73 -8.16
CA HIS A 154 -5.89 13.99 -8.41
C HIS A 154 -5.73 14.30 -9.90
N GLY A 155 -5.61 13.28 -10.75
CA GLY A 155 -5.46 13.46 -12.20
C GLY A 155 -6.81 13.63 -12.92
N LEU A 156 -7.73 12.69 -12.73
CA LEU A 156 -8.93 12.58 -13.56
C LEU A 156 -10.20 13.13 -12.92
N GLU A 157 -10.37 13.07 -11.61
CA GLU A 157 -11.57 13.59 -10.93
C GLU A 157 -11.81 15.09 -11.20
N PRO A 158 -10.79 15.98 -11.26
CA PRO A 158 -10.98 17.38 -11.65
C PRO A 158 -11.53 17.54 -13.07
N ARG A 159 -11.30 16.56 -13.95
CA ARG A 159 -11.88 16.46 -15.30
C ARG A 159 -13.18 15.67 -15.36
N ARG A 160 -13.86 15.46 -14.23
CA ARG A 160 -15.09 14.67 -14.11
C ARG A 160 -14.92 13.20 -14.52
N GLY A 161 -13.71 12.66 -14.29
CA GLY A 161 -13.35 11.29 -14.61
C GLY A 161 -13.13 11.02 -16.10
N LEU A 162 -12.95 12.07 -16.93
CA LEU A 162 -12.60 11.93 -18.33
C LEU A 162 -11.10 11.69 -18.49
N GLY A 163 -10.74 10.51 -18.96
CA GLY A 163 -9.35 10.17 -19.26
C GLY A 163 -9.04 8.69 -19.15
N SER A 164 -7.75 8.42 -19.10
CA SER A 164 -7.21 7.07 -19.05
C SER A 164 -6.16 6.90 -17.96
N VAL A 165 -6.11 5.69 -17.38
CA VAL A 165 -5.03 5.23 -16.52
C VAL A 165 -4.44 3.97 -17.10
N MET A 166 -3.13 3.93 -17.25
CA MET A 166 -2.39 2.77 -17.71
C MET A 166 -1.39 2.32 -16.66
N VAL A 167 -1.38 1.03 -16.35
CA VAL A 167 -0.39 0.38 -15.50
C VAL A 167 0.49 -0.48 -16.39
N ARG A 168 1.80 -0.25 -16.34
CA ARG A 168 2.78 -1.03 -17.10
C ARG A 168 3.79 -1.68 -16.16
N LEU A 169 4.07 -2.97 -16.41
CA LEU A 169 5.06 -3.76 -15.69
C LEU A 169 6.09 -4.31 -16.67
N TRP A 170 7.39 -4.20 -16.31
CA TRP A 170 8.48 -4.80 -17.09
C TRP A 170 9.63 -5.20 -16.18
N GLU A 171 10.53 -6.01 -16.69
CA GLU A 171 11.73 -6.40 -15.98
C GLU A 171 12.93 -5.54 -16.45
N GLU A 172 13.70 -5.01 -15.49
CA GLU A 172 14.91 -4.26 -15.75
C GLU A 172 15.94 -4.58 -14.65
N ASP A 173 17.13 -4.99 -15.05
CA ASP A 173 18.23 -5.33 -14.14
C ASP A 173 17.86 -6.28 -12.98
N SER A 174 17.09 -7.35 -13.30
CA SER A 174 16.58 -8.34 -12.33
C SER A 174 15.61 -7.75 -11.28
N SER A 175 14.99 -6.63 -11.61
CA SER A 175 13.97 -5.98 -10.80
C SER A 175 12.71 -5.78 -11.61
N VAL A 176 11.53 -5.93 -10.99
CA VAL A 176 10.26 -5.60 -11.64
C VAL A 176 10.01 -4.12 -11.45
N CYS A 177 9.89 -3.41 -12.57
CA CYS A 177 9.54 -2.01 -12.63
C CYS A 177 8.02 -1.86 -12.85
N VAL A 178 7.43 -0.87 -12.17
CA VAL A 178 6.02 -0.53 -12.29
C VAL A 178 5.89 0.93 -12.67
N ARG A 179 5.06 1.23 -13.66
CA ARG A 179 4.70 2.59 -14.06
C ARG A 179 3.19 2.74 -14.10
N VAL A 180 2.69 3.80 -13.50
CA VAL A 180 1.30 4.22 -13.61
C VAL A 180 1.31 5.54 -14.36
N GLU A 181 0.57 5.62 -15.46
CA GLU A 181 0.43 6.80 -16.30
C GLU A 181 -1.04 7.20 -16.36
N ASP A 182 -1.32 8.48 -16.20
CA ASP A 182 -2.63 9.08 -16.43
C ASP A 182 -2.52 10.27 -17.38
N ASP A 183 -3.62 10.59 -18.04
CA ASP A 183 -3.75 11.76 -18.91
C ASP A 183 -4.55 12.90 -18.23
N GLY A 184 -4.48 12.96 -16.91
CA GLY A 184 -5.19 13.91 -16.07
C GLY A 184 -4.64 15.35 -16.14
N VAL A 185 -4.97 16.14 -15.10
CA VAL A 185 -4.55 17.55 -15.02
C VAL A 185 -3.07 17.73 -14.69
N GLY A 186 -2.40 16.66 -14.21
CA GLY A 186 -1.02 16.73 -13.72
C GLY A 186 -0.88 17.52 -12.42
N PHE A 187 0.37 17.75 -12.00
CA PHE A 187 0.71 18.58 -10.84
C PHE A 187 1.94 19.44 -11.17
N ASP A 188 2.08 20.56 -10.48
CA ASP A 188 3.27 21.39 -10.60
C ASP A 188 4.40 20.80 -9.72
N PRO A 189 5.55 20.38 -10.29
CA PRO A 189 6.66 19.86 -9.51
C PRO A 189 7.24 20.83 -8.49
N ALA A 190 6.92 22.13 -8.57
CA ALA A 190 7.37 23.15 -7.64
C ALA A 190 6.48 23.23 -6.38
N GLU A 191 5.32 22.57 -6.36
CA GLU A 191 4.39 22.54 -5.24
C GLU A 191 4.50 21.28 -4.36
N VAL A 192 5.46 20.37 -4.68
CA VAL A 192 5.67 19.08 -4.00
C VAL A 192 6.91 19.12 -3.07
#